data_affd15f36ad635386210a20b932bf0a1
#
_entry.id   affd15f36ad635386210a20b932bf0a1
#
_cell.length_a   1.000
_cell.length_b   1.000
_cell.length_c   1.000
_cell.angle_alpha   90.00
_cell.angle_beta   90.00
_cell.angle_gamma   90.00
#
_symmetry.space_group_name_H-M   'P 1'
#
loop_
_entity.id
_entity.type
_entity.pdbx_description
1 polymer ?
#
loop_
_entity_poly.entity_id
_entity_poly.type
_entity_poly.pdbx_seq_one_letter_code
_entity_poly.pdbx_strand_id
1 'polypeptide(L)'
;MQGFHKEVRINLNNKKNTTKNILKGLLFISPWLIGAIVLTFLPFIQSFFYTFTRFSITTKAEWIGLENFVEIFHDPLFWKSLKNTLIYALGLVPLGLIVAIGTALLLNKPLVEVPVYRAAIYLPSIVPAFAFAAVVTWFFQPYLGWLNGFLSYFGIDGPLWLSSEKWVKPTIILAAQWGVGGSMLIFSAALKDIPKELYEAA
;
A
#
# COMPACT_ATOMS: atom_id res chain seq x y z
N MET A 1 -48.76 -38.05 3.20
CA MET A 1 -48.34 -37.53 1.87
C MET A 1 -48.41 -36.02 1.73
N GLN A 2 -49.28 -35.27 2.40
CA GLN A 2 -49.38 -33.80 2.28
C GLN A 2 -48.20 -33.01 2.86
N GLY A 3 -47.50 -33.51 3.89
CA GLY A 3 -46.36 -32.83 4.50
C GLY A 3 -45.11 -32.76 3.59
N PHE A 4 -44.82 -33.86 2.89
CA PHE A 4 -43.68 -33.95 1.96
C PHE A 4 -43.77 -32.97 0.78
N HIS A 5 -44.98 -32.81 0.24
CA HIS A 5 -45.21 -31.83 -0.85
C HIS A 5 -45.10 -30.38 -0.39
N LYS A 6 -45.36 -30.09 0.88
CA LYS A 6 -45.22 -28.71 1.44
C LYS A 6 -43.76 -28.35 1.68
N GLU A 7 -42.93 -29.26 2.20
CA GLU A 7 -41.48 -29.04 2.38
C GLU A 7 -40.73 -28.87 1.07
N VAL A 8 -41.06 -29.70 0.05
CA VAL A 8 -40.45 -29.57 -1.29
C VAL A 8 -40.81 -28.24 -1.93
N ARG A 9 -42.03 -27.73 -1.79
CA ARG A 9 -42.42 -26.40 -2.30
C ARG A 9 -41.75 -25.25 -1.56
N ILE A 10 -41.55 -25.35 -0.25
CA ILE A 10 -40.83 -24.32 0.54
C ILE A 10 -39.37 -24.27 0.10
N ASN A 11 -38.74 -25.42 -0.11
CA ASN A 11 -37.35 -25.50 -0.52
C ASN A 11 -37.14 -24.96 -1.94
N LEU A 12 -38.03 -25.20 -2.87
CA LEU A 12 -38.00 -24.67 -4.23
C LEU A 12 -38.23 -23.15 -4.27
N ASN A 13 -39.15 -22.64 -3.42
CA ASN A 13 -39.37 -21.18 -3.30
C ASN A 13 -38.17 -20.44 -2.67
N ASN A 14 -37.53 -21.02 -1.66
CA ASN A 14 -36.31 -20.48 -1.09
C ASN A 14 -35.19 -20.43 -2.13
N LYS A 15 -34.99 -21.50 -2.92
CA LYS A 15 -33.99 -21.51 -4.00
C LYS A 15 -34.26 -20.46 -5.08
N LYS A 16 -35.52 -20.27 -5.50
CA LYS A 16 -35.93 -19.22 -6.45
C LYS A 16 -35.69 -17.80 -5.91
N ASN A 17 -35.98 -17.57 -4.64
CA ASN A 17 -35.77 -16.28 -4.00
C ASN A 17 -34.27 -15.97 -3.84
N THR A 18 -33.46 -16.97 -3.50
CA THR A 18 -32.00 -16.83 -3.44
C THR A 18 -31.41 -16.48 -4.80
N THR A 19 -31.83 -17.16 -5.87
CA THR A 19 -31.38 -16.89 -7.24
C THR A 19 -31.78 -15.47 -7.70
N LYS A 20 -33.00 -15.02 -7.41
CA LYS A 20 -33.44 -13.65 -7.70
C LYS A 20 -32.64 -12.60 -6.95
N ASN A 21 -32.30 -12.86 -5.69
CA ASN A 21 -31.52 -11.94 -4.89
C ASN A 21 -30.05 -11.85 -5.37
N ILE A 22 -29.47 -12.99 -5.77
CA ILE A 22 -28.15 -13.03 -6.41
C ILE A 22 -28.16 -12.23 -7.73
N LEU A 23 -29.19 -12.45 -8.58
CA LEU A 23 -29.28 -11.73 -9.85
C LEU A 23 -29.44 -10.22 -9.66
N LYS A 24 -30.24 -9.78 -8.68
CA LYS A 24 -30.34 -8.37 -8.30
C LYS A 24 -29.00 -7.81 -7.82
N GLY A 25 -28.30 -8.57 -6.96
CA GLY A 25 -26.96 -8.18 -6.51
C GLY A 25 -25.97 -8.03 -7.68
N LEU A 26 -25.96 -9.01 -8.59
CA LEU A 26 -25.11 -8.95 -9.80
C LEU A 26 -25.46 -7.78 -10.71
N LEU A 27 -26.75 -7.44 -10.86
CA LEU A 27 -27.16 -6.26 -11.62
C LEU A 27 -26.66 -4.94 -10.97
N PHE A 28 -26.69 -4.88 -9.63
CA PHE A 28 -26.20 -3.69 -8.91
C PHE A 28 -24.69 -3.49 -9.05
N ILE A 29 -23.91 -4.57 -9.06
CA ILE A 29 -22.44 -4.49 -9.21
C ILE A 29 -21.99 -4.56 -10.68
N SER A 30 -22.92 -4.80 -11.64
CA SER A 30 -22.56 -4.97 -13.05
C SER A 30 -21.81 -3.80 -13.68
N PRO A 31 -22.10 -2.50 -13.39
CA PRO A 31 -21.31 -1.41 -13.96
C PRO A 31 -19.83 -1.48 -13.55
N TRP A 32 -19.57 -1.82 -12.27
CA TRP A 32 -18.22 -2.03 -11.79
C TRP A 32 -17.57 -3.28 -12.39
N LEU A 33 -18.32 -4.40 -12.48
CA LEU A 33 -17.81 -5.64 -13.09
C LEU A 33 -17.43 -5.44 -14.56
N ILE A 34 -18.28 -4.75 -15.33
CA ILE A 34 -17.99 -4.43 -16.74
C ILE A 34 -16.73 -3.58 -16.82
N GLY A 35 -16.62 -2.52 -16.00
CA GLY A 35 -15.42 -1.69 -15.92
C GLY A 35 -14.17 -2.49 -15.57
N ALA A 36 -14.24 -3.36 -14.56
CA ALA A 36 -13.14 -4.23 -14.15
C ALA A 36 -12.71 -5.18 -15.28
N ILE A 37 -13.67 -5.82 -15.95
CA ILE A 37 -13.38 -6.75 -17.06
C ILE A 37 -12.76 -6.02 -18.24
N VAL A 38 -13.36 -4.91 -18.68
CA VAL A 38 -12.95 -4.21 -19.92
C VAL A 38 -11.67 -3.38 -19.70
N LEU A 39 -11.54 -2.71 -18.54
CA LEU A 39 -10.45 -1.76 -18.29
C LEU A 39 -9.29 -2.36 -17.50
N THR A 40 -9.47 -3.51 -16.85
CA THR A 40 -8.42 -4.14 -16.05
C THR A 40 -8.07 -5.52 -16.57
N PHE A 41 -9.03 -6.44 -16.62
CA PHE A 41 -8.74 -7.82 -17.00
C PHE A 41 -8.34 -7.99 -18.46
N LEU A 42 -9.03 -7.31 -19.38
CA LEU A 42 -8.73 -7.41 -20.82
C LEU A 42 -7.34 -6.85 -21.15
N PRO A 43 -6.95 -5.62 -20.71
CA PRO A 43 -5.57 -5.15 -20.88
C PRO A 43 -4.53 -6.03 -20.18
N PHE A 44 -4.85 -6.60 -19.01
CA PHE A 44 -3.95 -7.51 -18.32
C PHE A 44 -3.68 -8.79 -19.14
N ILE A 45 -4.73 -9.41 -19.70
CA ILE A 45 -4.58 -10.58 -20.57
C ILE A 45 -3.79 -10.22 -21.84
N GLN A 46 -4.06 -9.07 -22.44
CA GLN A 46 -3.31 -8.58 -23.61
C GLN A 46 -1.84 -8.35 -23.25
N SER A 47 -1.55 -7.70 -22.13
CA SER A 47 -0.17 -7.51 -21.66
C SER A 47 0.53 -8.85 -21.43
N PHE A 48 -0.16 -9.83 -20.82
CA PHE A 48 0.37 -11.18 -20.64
C PHE A 48 0.69 -11.86 -21.97
N PHE A 49 -0.18 -11.72 -22.98
CA PHE A 49 0.10 -12.23 -24.33
C PHE A 49 1.33 -11.54 -24.94
N TYR A 50 1.47 -10.22 -24.78
CA TYR A 50 2.60 -9.47 -25.33
C TYR A 50 3.94 -9.83 -24.67
N THR A 51 3.97 -10.42 -23.47
CA THR A 51 5.22 -10.88 -22.87
C THR A 51 5.92 -11.98 -23.69
N PHE A 52 5.17 -12.70 -24.52
CA PHE A 52 5.68 -13.74 -25.41
C PHE A 52 5.89 -13.27 -26.84
N THR A 53 5.74 -11.98 -27.10
CA THR A 53 5.85 -11.41 -28.44
C THR A 53 6.87 -10.28 -28.46
N ARG A 54 7.51 -10.09 -29.61
CA ARG A 54 8.21 -8.84 -29.93
C ARG A 54 7.18 -7.83 -30.42
N PHE A 55 6.67 -7.02 -29.50
CA PHE A 55 5.66 -6.03 -29.78
C PHE A 55 6.27 -4.64 -29.99
N SER A 56 5.88 -3.97 -31.08
CA SER A 56 6.15 -2.54 -31.31
C SER A 56 4.90 -1.87 -31.84
N ILE A 57 4.72 -0.58 -31.52
CA ILE A 57 3.58 0.21 -32.01
C ILE A 57 3.57 0.28 -33.53
N THR A 58 4.72 0.15 -34.19
CA THR A 58 4.91 0.30 -35.65
C THR A 58 4.90 -1.01 -36.42
N THR A 59 5.05 -2.16 -35.74
CA THR A 59 5.14 -3.48 -36.39
C THR A 59 4.12 -4.45 -35.80
N LYS A 60 3.76 -5.46 -36.59
CA LYS A 60 2.89 -6.54 -36.08
C LYS A 60 3.62 -7.30 -34.97
N ALA A 61 2.86 -7.71 -33.95
CA ALA A 61 3.38 -8.55 -32.87
C ALA A 61 3.86 -9.87 -33.44
N GLU A 62 5.15 -10.18 -33.25
CA GLU A 62 5.79 -11.42 -33.66
C GLU A 62 5.99 -12.32 -32.45
N TRP A 63 5.59 -13.59 -32.56
CA TRP A 63 5.73 -14.53 -31.45
C TRP A 63 7.19 -14.97 -31.29
N ILE A 64 7.78 -14.66 -30.14
CA ILE A 64 9.18 -14.98 -29.80
C ILE A 64 9.34 -15.93 -28.58
N GLY A 65 8.22 -16.43 -28.06
CA GLY A 65 8.23 -17.32 -26.90
C GLY A 65 8.81 -16.67 -25.65
N LEU A 66 9.85 -17.24 -25.06
CA LEU A 66 10.44 -16.79 -23.80
C LEU A 66 11.66 -15.85 -23.96
N GLU A 67 11.93 -15.36 -25.15
CA GLU A 67 13.11 -14.52 -25.43
C GLU A 67 13.16 -13.27 -24.55
N ASN A 68 12.02 -12.58 -24.36
CA ASN A 68 11.92 -11.42 -23.46
C ASN A 68 12.31 -11.75 -22.01
N PHE A 69 11.95 -12.94 -21.53
CA PHE A 69 12.32 -13.37 -20.17
C PHE A 69 13.81 -13.65 -20.05
N VAL A 70 14.39 -14.28 -21.08
CA VAL A 70 15.84 -14.52 -21.13
C VAL A 70 16.59 -13.20 -21.12
N GLU A 71 16.15 -12.21 -21.90
CA GLU A 71 16.74 -10.87 -21.94
C GLU A 71 16.67 -10.19 -20.57
N ILE A 72 15.49 -10.19 -19.92
CA ILE A 72 15.31 -9.60 -18.58
C ILE A 72 16.26 -10.23 -17.55
N PHE A 73 16.41 -11.56 -17.55
CA PHE A 73 17.29 -12.24 -16.59
C PHE A 73 18.78 -11.97 -16.83
N HIS A 74 19.16 -11.55 -18.04
CA HIS A 74 20.53 -11.13 -18.37
C HIS A 74 20.76 -9.63 -18.17
N ASP A 75 19.70 -8.84 -17.95
CA ASP A 75 19.82 -7.40 -17.74
C ASP A 75 20.28 -7.08 -16.30
N PRO A 76 21.46 -6.47 -16.11
CA PRO A 76 21.92 -6.06 -14.78
C PRO A 76 20.99 -5.04 -14.10
N LEU A 77 20.25 -4.23 -14.88
CA LEU A 77 19.31 -3.23 -14.32
C LEU A 77 18.11 -3.91 -13.69
N PHE A 78 17.65 -5.05 -14.22
CA PHE A 78 16.59 -5.83 -13.60
C PHE A 78 16.97 -6.27 -12.18
N TRP A 79 18.15 -6.87 -12.03
CA TRP A 79 18.63 -7.32 -10.72
C TRP A 79 18.88 -6.19 -9.75
N LYS A 80 19.42 -5.05 -10.24
CA LYS A 80 19.59 -3.84 -9.43
C LYS A 80 18.25 -3.30 -8.95
N SER A 81 17.25 -3.26 -9.82
CA SER A 81 15.88 -2.80 -9.50
C SER A 81 15.21 -3.72 -8.50
N LEU A 82 15.30 -5.04 -8.71
CA LEU A 82 14.76 -6.04 -7.79
C LEU A 82 15.39 -5.92 -6.40
N LYS A 83 16.72 -5.82 -6.33
CA LYS A 83 17.45 -5.60 -5.06
C LYS A 83 16.99 -4.32 -4.37
N ASN A 84 16.85 -3.22 -5.10
CA ASN A 84 16.37 -1.96 -4.54
C ASN A 84 14.95 -2.08 -3.99
N THR A 85 14.05 -2.72 -4.74
CA THR A 85 12.67 -2.98 -4.31
C THR A 85 12.63 -3.79 -3.02
N LEU A 86 13.44 -4.84 -2.91
CA LEU A 86 13.55 -5.64 -1.69
C LEU A 86 14.09 -4.83 -0.50
N ILE A 87 15.13 -4.01 -0.70
CA ILE A 87 15.67 -3.14 0.36
C ILE A 87 14.60 -2.16 0.85
N TYR A 88 13.86 -1.52 -0.06
CA TYR A 88 12.78 -0.62 0.32
C TYR A 88 11.62 -1.36 1.00
N ALA A 89 11.20 -2.50 0.49
CA ALA A 89 10.12 -3.28 1.09
C ALA A 89 10.48 -3.74 2.53
N LEU A 90 11.70 -4.27 2.71
CA LEU A 90 12.18 -4.73 4.01
C LEU A 90 12.48 -3.58 5.00
N GLY A 91 12.77 -2.38 4.49
CA GLY A 91 12.94 -1.19 5.31
C GLY A 91 11.63 -0.48 5.64
N LEU A 92 10.83 -0.18 4.63
CA LEU A 92 9.60 0.61 4.78
C LEU A 92 8.52 -0.14 5.55
N VAL A 93 8.28 -1.42 5.24
CA VAL A 93 7.13 -2.15 5.81
C VAL A 93 7.35 -2.47 7.29
N PRO A 94 8.45 -3.11 7.73
CA PRO A 94 8.63 -3.39 9.15
C PRO A 94 8.75 -2.11 9.99
N LEU A 95 9.54 -1.13 9.52
CA LEU A 95 9.70 0.12 10.24
C LEU A 95 8.38 0.89 10.33
N GLY A 96 7.61 0.95 9.23
CA GLY A 96 6.29 1.57 9.19
C GLY A 96 5.30 0.91 10.16
N LEU A 97 5.30 -0.42 10.24
CA LEU A 97 4.48 -1.15 11.21
C LEU A 97 4.90 -0.85 12.65
N ILE A 98 6.20 -0.87 12.95
CA ILE A 98 6.72 -0.56 14.29
C ILE A 98 6.32 0.86 14.69
N VAL A 99 6.50 1.85 13.81
CA VAL A 99 6.15 3.25 14.11
C VAL A 99 4.63 3.41 14.24
N ALA A 100 3.83 2.78 13.35
CA ALA A 100 2.37 2.89 13.39
C ALA A 100 1.78 2.23 14.63
N ILE A 101 2.20 1.02 14.98
CA ILE A 101 1.74 0.31 16.17
C ILE A 101 2.25 1.02 17.43
N GLY A 102 3.52 1.41 17.46
CA GLY A 102 4.10 2.12 18.60
C GLY A 102 3.38 3.43 18.88
N THR A 103 3.10 4.24 17.86
CA THR A 103 2.34 5.48 18.01
C THR A 103 0.88 5.22 18.40
N ALA A 104 0.23 4.18 17.85
CA ALA A 104 -1.12 3.80 18.23
C ALA A 104 -1.20 3.39 19.70
N LEU A 105 -0.25 2.60 20.21
CA LEU A 105 -0.16 2.20 21.62
C LEU A 105 0.07 3.40 22.54
N LEU A 106 0.99 4.30 22.19
CA LEU A 106 1.27 5.51 22.95
C LEU A 106 0.03 6.41 23.06
N LEU A 107 -0.75 6.50 21.97
CA LEU A 107 -1.97 7.32 21.90
C LEU A 107 -3.25 6.56 22.33
N ASN A 108 -3.14 5.34 22.85
CA ASN A 108 -4.29 4.61 23.37
C ASN A 108 -4.62 4.95 24.83
N LYS A 109 -3.94 5.94 25.40
CA LYS A 109 -4.21 6.43 26.76
C LYS A 109 -5.41 7.39 26.80
N PRO A 110 -6.23 7.38 27.87
CA PRO A 110 -7.38 8.27 28.03
C PRO A 110 -6.95 9.68 28.52
N LEU A 111 -6.10 10.37 27.75
CA LEU A 111 -5.64 11.73 28.06
C LEU A 111 -6.38 12.74 27.16
N VAL A 112 -6.63 13.94 27.70
CA VAL A 112 -7.38 15.02 27.01
C VAL A 112 -6.63 15.50 25.76
N GLU A 113 -5.29 15.43 25.76
CA GLU A 113 -4.43 15.92 24.69
C GLU A 113 -4.28 14.92 23.51
N VAL A 114 -4.67 13.66 23.70
CA VAL A 114 -4.51 12.60 22.68
C VAL A 114 -5.14 12.96 21.32
N PRO A 115 -6.32 13.60 21.23
CA PRO A 115 -6.88 14.00 19.94
C PRO A 115 -5.97 14.97 19.17
N VAL A 116 -5.29 15.89 19.87
CA VAL A 116 -4.36 16.85 19.26
C VAL A 116 -3.12 16.12 18.71
N TYR A 117 -2.54 15.20 19.48
CA TYR A 117 -1.41 14.40 19.03
C TYR A 117 -1.77 13.50 17.83
N ARG A 118 -2.97 12.90 17.84
CA ARG A 118 -3.47 12.13 16.68
C ARG A 118 -3.59 13.00 15.44
N ALA A 119 -4.16 14.19 15.58
CA ALA A 119 -4.26 15.14 14.46
C ALA A 119 -2.88 15.54 13.94
N ALA A 120 -1.91 15.84 14.81
CA ALA A 120 -0.56 16.22 14.44
C ALA A 120 0.18 15.10 13.69
N ILE A 121 0.06 13.83 14.14
CA ILE A 121 0.69 12.67 13.48
C ILE A 121 -0.04 12.30 12.19
N TYR A 122 -1.35 12.55 12.10
CA TYR A 122 -2.13 12.27 10.90
C TYR A 122 -1.93 13.33 9.81
N LEU A 123 -1.70 14.58 10.17
CA LEU A 123 -1.60 15.70 9.25
C LEU A 123 -0.64 15.46 8.08
N PRO A 124 0.59 14.90 8.28
CA PRO A 124 1.49 14.59 7.17
C PRO A 124 0.93 13.61 6.16
N SER A 125 0.08 12.67 6.58
CA SER A 125 -0.46 11.63 5.67
C SER A 125 -1.50 12.16 4.68
N ILE A 126 -2.03 13.37 4.88
CA ILE A 126 -2.95 14.04 3.95
C ILE A 126 -2.24 15.05 3.03
N VAL A 127 -0.95 15.26 3.24
CA VAL A 127 -0.16 16.15 2.38
C VAL A 127 0.01 15.52 0.99
N PRO A 128 -0.25 16.26 -0.11
CA PRO A 128 -0.02 15.76 -1.46
C PRO A 128 1.41 15.29 -1.67
N ALA A 129 1.60 14.18 -2.39
CA ALA A 129 2.91 13.53 -2.56
C ALA A 129 3.99 14.47 -3.11
N PHE A 130 3.65 15.39 -4.03
CA PHE A 130 4.60 16.36 -4.57
C PHE A 130 5.08 17.36 -3.53
N ALA A 131 4.18 17.83 -2.64
CA ALA A 131 4.53 18.76 -1.57
C ALA A 131 5.40 18.05 -0.52
N PHE A 132 5.06 16.81 -0.16
CA PHE A 132 5.90 15.96 0.67
C PHE A 132 7.31 15.80 0.09
N ALA A 133 7.42 15.45 -1.22
CA ALA A 133 8.71 15.32 -1.89
C ALA A 133 9.53 16.62 -1.85
N ALA A 134 8.89 17.77 -2.05
CA ALA A 134 9.56 19.08 -1.97
C ALA A 134 10.09 19.36 -0.56
N VAL A 135 9.28 19.09 0.48
CA VAL A 135 9.70 19.25 1.89
C VAL A 135 10.86 18.33 2.23
N VAL A 136 10.79 17.05 1.85
CA VAL A 136 11.87 16.08 2.09
C VAL A 136 13.16 16.50 1.37
N THR A 137 13.05 16.91 0.09
CA THR A 137 14.21 17.37 -0.68
C THR A 137 14.86 18.58 -0.04
N TRP A 138 14.09 19.56 0.40
CA TRP A 138 14.62 20.74 1.10
C TRP A 138 15.21 20.39 2.46
N PHE A 139 14.52 19.59 3.26
CA PHE A 139 14.95 19.21 4.61
C PHE A 139 16.31 18.47 4.61
N PHE A 140 16.49 17.55 3.65
CA PHE A 140 17.70 16.75 3.49
C PHE A 140 18.71 17.33 2.49
N GLN A 141 18.53 18.57 2.03
CA GLN A 141 19.47 19.23 1.14
C GLN A 141 20.82 19.41 1.85
N PRO A 142 21.97 19.02 1.23
CA PRO A 142 23.25 18.94 1.94
C PRO A 142 23.80 20.27 2.47
N TYR A 143 23.63 21.35 1.71
CA TYR A 143 24.28 22.63 2.01
C TYR A 143 23.37 23.63 2.72
N LEU A 144 22.10 23.70 2.33
CA LEU A 144 21.13 24.66 2.85
C LEU A 144 19.95 23.98 3.59
N GLY A 145 19.99 22.64 3.69
CA GLY A 145 18.94 21.88 4.34
C GLY A 145 18.94 22.03 5.85
N TRP A 146 17.75 22.00 6.41
CA TRP A 146 17.55 22.19 7.83
C TRP A 146 18.32 21.16 8.68
N LEU A 147 18.37 19.91 8.23
CA LEU A 147 19.02 18.83 9.01
C LEU A 147 20.53 19.03 9.12
N ASN A 148 21.24 19.35 8.02
CA ASN A 148 22.67 19.59 8.08
C ASN A 148 22.99 20.93 8.77
N GLY A 149 22.14 21.94 8.62
CA GLY A 149 22.23 23.17 9.42
C GLY A 149 22.15 22.88 10.91
N PHE A 150 21.21 22.04 11.35
CA PHE A 150 21.10 21.62 12.75
C PHE A 150 22.31 20.81 13.21
N LEU A 151 22.80 19.86 12.42
CA LEU A 151 24.00 19.05 12.76
C LEU A 151 25.26 19.91 12.91
N SER A 152 25.40 20.95 12.12
CA SER A 152 26.54 21.85 12.16
C SER A 152 26.69 22.62 13.49
N TYR A 153 25.58 22.89 14.20
CA TYR A 153 25.63 23.47 15.56
C TYR A 153 26.36 22.56 16.57
N PHE A 154 26.39 21.25 16.31
CA PHE A 154 27.11 20.28 17.12
C PHE A 154 28.49 19.93 16.55
N GLY A 155 28.94 20.64 15.52
CA GLY A 155 30.23 20.36 14.84
C GLY A 155 30.20 19.06 14.02
N ILE A 156 29.02 18.59 13.62
CA ILE A 156 28.86 17.36 12.84
C ILE A 156 28.64 17.74 11.38
N ASP A 157 29.54 17.30 10.49
CA ASP A 157 29.37 17.41 9.05
C ASP A 157 28.36 16.34 8.59
N GLY A 158 27.14 16.77 8.24
CA GLY A 158 26.09 15.86 7.77
C GLY A 158 26.39 15.31 6.37
N PRO A 159 25.96 14.09 6.06
CA PRO A 159 26.22 13.47 4.77
C PRO A 159 25.38 14.06 3.64
N LEU A 160 25.68 13.63 2.40
CA LEU A 160 24.88 13.92 1.22
C LEU A 160 23.65 12.99 1.18
N TRP A 161 22.67 13.25 2.03
CA TRP A 161 21.50 12.38 2.32
C TRP A 161 20.86 11.76 1.09
N LEU A 162 20.43 12.59 0.12
CA LEU A 162 19.74 12.15 -1.08
C LEU A 162 20.65 11.96 -2.30
N SER A 163 21.90 12.42 -2.21
CA SER A 163 22.87 12.38 -3.32
C SER A 163 23.95 11.32 -3.15
N SER A 164 24.00 10.63 -2.01
CA SER A 164 24.95 9.55 -1.73
C SER A 164 24.30 8.19 -1.90
N GLU A 165 24.92 7.27 -2.64
CA GLU A 165 24.44 5.90 -2.81
C GLU A 165 24.25 5.16 -1.47
N LYS A 166 25.12 5.47 -0.49
CA LYS A 166 25.04 4.90 0.86
C LYS A 166 23.85 5.42 1.65
N TRP A 167 23.53 6.72 1.53
CA TRP A 167 22.56 7.39 2.40
C TRP A 167 21.16 7.53 1.80
N VAL A 168 21.01 7.51 0.47
CA VAL A 168 19.72 7.77 -0.18
C VAL A 168 18.63 6.79 0.26
N LYS A 169 18.94 5.50 0.37
CA LYS A 169 17.95 4.47 0.76
C LYS A 169 17.50 4.61 2.21
N PRO A 170 18.41 4.67 3.22
CA PRO A 170 18.03 4.93 4.60
C PRO A 170 17.24 6.23 4.77
N THR A 171 17.65 7.29 4.08
CA THR A 171 16.98 8.60 4.14
C THR A 171 15.54 8.53 3.65
N ILE A 172 15.29 7.89 2.51
CA ILE A 172 13.94 7.72 1.98
C ILE A 172 13.10 6.84 2.89
N ILE A 173 13.67 5.74 3.44
CA ILE A 173 12.97 4.85 4.37
C ILE A 173 12.55 5.61 5.64
N LEU A 174 13.44 6.42 6.19
CA LEU A 174 13.13 7.24 7.39
C LEU A 174 12.13 8.35 7.08
N ALA A 175 12.31 9.08 5.98
CA ALA A 175 11.40 10.15 5.58
C ALA A 175 9.97 9.65 5.36
N ALA A 176 9.80 8.46 4.79
CA ALA A 176 8.49 7.86 4.57
C ALA A 176 7.72 7.59 5.86
N GLN A 177 8.40 7.44 7.01
CA GLN A 177 7.74 7.23 8.31
C GLN A 177 6.94 8.46 8.76
N TRP A 178 7.21 9.63 8.22
CA TRP A 178 6.42 10.83 8.51
C TRP A 178 4.96 10.71 8.05
N GLY A 179 4.68 9.90 7.01
CA GLY A 179 3.32 9.63 6.50
C GLY A 179 2.57 8.49 7.19
N VAL A 180 3.04 7.96 8.31
CA VAL A 180 2.49 6.76 8.99
C VAL A 180 1.13 6.98 9.65
N GLY A 181 0.64 8.22 9.72
CA GLY A 181 -0.56 8.61 10.44
C GLY A 181 -1.82 7.82 10.06
N GLY A 182 -2.01 7.51 8.77
CA GLY A 182 -3.14 6.69 8.32
C GLY A 182 -3.12 5.28 8.92
N SER A 183 -1.97 4.61 8.90
CA SER A 183 -1.80 3.28 9.50
C SER A 183 -1.96 3.33 11.02
N MET A 184 -1.46 4.37 11.68
CA MET A 184 -1.64 4.59 13.12
C MET A 184 -3.12 4.67 13.49
N LEU A 185 -3.97 5.34 12.70
CA LEU A 185 -5.41 5.41 12.98
C LEU A 185 -6.08 4.04 12.87
N ILE A 186 -5.70 3.21 11.89
CA ILE A 186 -6.23 1.84 11.73
C ILE A 186 -5.88 1.00 12.96
N PHE A 187 -4.62 1.01 13.40
CA PHE A 187 -4.22 0.29 14.61
C PHE A 187 -4.86 0.86 15.88
N SER A 188 -5.05 2.19 15.96
CA SER A 188 -5.75 2.81 17.11
C SER A 188 -7.22 2.39 17.18
N ALA A 189 -7.88 2.18 16.03
CA ALA A 189 -9.24 1.66 16.00
C ALA A 189 -9.28 0.19 16.45
N ALA A 190 -8.39 -0.65 15.88
CA ALA A 190 -8.29 -2.06 16.24
C ALA A 190 -8.01 -2.27 17.75
N LEU A 191 -7.13 -1.45 18.34
CA LEU A 191 -6.85 -1.52 19.79
C LEU A 191 -8.07 -1.20 20.66
N LYS A 192 -8.98 -0.34 20.20
CA LYS A 192 -10.21 -0.02 20.93
C LYS A 192 -11.27 -1.11 20.86
N ASP A 193 -11.24 -1.94 19.84
CA ASP A 193 -12.17 -3.04 19.64
C ASP A 193 -11.81 -4.29 20.45
N ILE A 194 -10.64 -4.29 21.15
CA ILE A 194 -10.23 -5.39 22.03
C ILE A 194 -11.10 -5.33 23.30
N PRO A 195 -11.85 -6.42 23.64
CA PRO A 195 -12.65 -6.50 24.85
C PRO A 195 -11.81 -6.30 26.11
N LYS A 196 -12.34 -5.57 27.09
CA LYS A 196 -11.64 -5.28 28.36
C LYS A 196 -11.31 -6.54 29.16
N GLU A 197 -12.14 -7.58 29.01
CA GLU A 197 -11.98 -8.87 29.68
C GLU A 197 -10.64 -9.54 29.32
N LEU A 198 -10.12 -9.29 28.10
CA LEU A 198 -8.82 -9.81 27.68
C LEU A 198 -7.64 -9.10 28.38
N TYR A 199 -7.81 -7.82 28.73
CA TYR A 199 -6.81 -7.09 29.51
C TYR A 199 -6.83 -7.43 31.00
N GLU A 200 -8.00 -7.83 31.53
CA GLU A 200 -8.17 -8.23 32.92
C GLU A 200 -7.69 -9.67 33.16
N ALA A 201 -7.63 -10.49 32.12
CA ALA A 201 -7.17 -11.88 32.18
C ALA A 201 -5.66 -12.05 31.96
N ALA A 202 -4.92 -10.98 31.60
CA ALA A 202 -3.48 -10.99 31.31
C ALA A 202 -2.66 -10.41 32.47
#